data_88f5315233f377c3d317f81be2350143
#
_entry.id   88f5315233f377c3d317f81be2350143
#
_cell.length_a   1.000
_cell.length_b   1.000
_cell.length_c   1.000
_cell.angle_alpha   90.00
_cell.angle_beta   90.00
_cell.angle_gamma   90.00
#
_symmetry.space_group_name_H-M   'P 1'
#
loop_
_entity.id
_entity.type
_entity.pdbx_description
1 polymer ?
#
loop_
_entity_poly.entity_id
_entity_poly.type
_entity_poly.pdbx_seq_one_letter_code
_entity_poly.pdbx_strand_id
1 'polypeptide(L)'
;MTQAEKKKAYELWQEHCKRVQTITNVIEAQETPAERDKRIKRLLANYSEFCEYYFPHYLTLRDKTTGEVVRTIHNAPFHNAAALKVKNTSNLKAVFKWPRGHAKSTHFDIFMPIWLMTQPNPLIHVMVVVSKSEDAAKELLSSLQAELEYNQRLIKDFGQFKSVGSWEEGRFVTQGDIAFFARGRGQSPRGLRYKESRPDYIVIDDLDDDELCRNPRRVREMTDWVKEALFGALDVGRGRFMMVGNLIAKNSVLANIAATKGVHVSEIKAVDKDGNPVWCDKWTKEEALAAAEFMGYRAWQKEMMHNPIANGSIFKQEWIRYKKTLPLHKYDQIICYTDPSFKSSNNDYKASRLWGKIGNEFHLIDCYVRQDSVGGMVRWLYDLYERMPENVAVLFLMEANFMQDTLLDEFTTEGNLRGYQLPIRGDYRKKPDKLQRIEAISPLWERGFIFYNEGLKNDTDMRIGIDQTLAIERGSKVHDDAPDADEGAIWILQKHSRQQTYQPRIGRRANNSKKTW
;
A
#
# COMPACT_ATOMS: atom_id res chain seq x y z
N MET A 1 -19.78 7.31 21.04
CA MET A 1 -19.18 6.38 22.05
C MET A 1 -20.12 6.16 23.21
N THR A 2 -20.36 4.92 23.57
CA THR A 2 -21.10 4.54 24.79
C THR A 2 -20.30 4.87 26.04
N GLN A 3 -20.96 4.91 27.21
CA GLN A 3 -20.28 5.17 28.47
C GLN A 3 -19.23 4.10 28.82
N ALA A 4 -19.45 2.84 28.42
CA ALA A 4 -18.50 1.74 28.56
C ALA A 4 -17.28 1.91 27.66
N GLU A 5 -17.45 2.35 26.41
CA GLU A 5 -16.35 2.65 25.48
C GLU A 5 -15.49 3.83 25.98
N LYS A 6 -16.12 4.87 26.53
CA LYS A 6 -15.39 6.02 27.13
C LYS A 6 -14.56 5.57 28.32
N LYS A 7 -15.11 4.72 29.21
CA LYS A 7 -14.37 4.18 30.36
C LYS A 7 -13.18 3.35 29.92
N LYS A 8 -13.36 2.47 28.94
CA LYS A 8 -12.27 1.65 28.39
C LYS A 8 -11.16 2.49 27.73
N ALA A 9 -11.54 3.52 26.98
CA ALA A 9 -10.59 4.45 26.36
C ALA A 9 -9.77 5.19 27.42
N TYR A 10 -10.41 5.62 28.50
CA TYR A 10 -9.74 6.28 29.63
C TYR A 10 -8.78 5.35 30.38
N GLU A 11 -9.17 4.08 30.61
CA GLU A 11 -8.30 3.07 31.22
C GLU A 11 -7.06 2.80 30.36
N LEU A 12 -7.21 2.64 29.03
CA LEU A 12 -6.09 2.48 28.09
C LEU A 12 -5.17 3.71 28.08
N TRP A 13 -5.73 4.89 28.13
CA TRP A 13 -4.94 6.13 28.21
C TRP A 13 -4.15 6.21 29.52
N GLN A 14 -4.76 5.87 30.66
CA GLN A 14 -4.06 5.82 31.96
C GLN A 14 -2.92 4.80 31.95
N GLU A 15 -3.14 3.63 31.34
CA GLU A 15 -2.11 2.61 31.19
C GLU A 15 -0.94 3.14 30.33
N HIS A 16 -1.25 3.81 29.23
CA HIS A 16 -0.24 4.46 28.38
C HIS A 16 0.57 5.49 29.19
N CYS A 17 -0.06 6.38 29.93
CA CYS A 17 0.62 7.38 30.76
C CYS A 17 1.54 6.73 31.82
N LYS A 18 1.07 5.69 32.51
CA LYS A 18 1.90 4.92 33.47
C LYS A 18 3.10 4.28 32.77
N ARG A 19 2.91 3.74 31.58
CA ARG A 19 3.98 3.14 30.79
C ARG A 19 5.03 4.17 30.40
N VAL A 20 4.62 5.33 29.89
CA VAL A 20 5.53 6.46 29.59
C VAL A 20 6.35 6.80 30.83
N GLN A 21 5.68 7.06 31.96
CA GLN A 21 6.34 7.41 33.22
C GLN A 21 7.35 6.34 33.67
N THR A 22 6.99 5.06 33.60
CA THR A 22 7.84 3.96 34.08
C THR A 22 9.08 3.79 33.19
N ILE A 23 8.90 3.82 31.85
CA ILE A 23 10.02 3.58 30.93
C ILE A 23 10.97 4.77 30.85
N THR A 24 10.45 5.98 31.01
CA THR A 24 11.26 7.20 30.98
C THR A 24 11.79 7.57 32.36
N ASN A 25 11.53 6.77 33.39
CA ASN A 25 12.03 7.01 34.73
C ASN A 25 13.57 7.14 34.69
N VAL A 26 14.06 8.18 35.31
CA VAL A 26 15.49 8.50 35.40
C VAL A 26 16.01 7.88 36.68
N ILE A 27 16.69 6.74 36.60
CA ILE A 27 17.57 6.28 37.66
C ILE A 27 18.67 7.32 37.74
N GLU A 28 18.84 7.93 38.91
CA GLU A 28 19.79 9.03 39.15
C GLU A 28 21.21 8.62 38.73
N ALA A 29 21.59 8.92 37.50
CA ALA A 29 23.00 9.07 37.17
C ALA A 29 23.45 10.39 37.81
N GLN A 30 24.55 10.37 38.54
CA GLN A 30 25.22 11.56 39.07
C GLN A 30 25.80 12.36 37.89
N GLU A 31 24.93 13.09 37.18
CA GLU A 31 25.28 13.95 36.04
C GLU A 31 25.46 15.38 36.55
N THR A 32 26.60 15.97 36.31
CA THR A 32 26.82 17.39 36.63
C THR A 32 26.01 18.31 35.70
N PRO A 33 25.68 19.54 36.12
CA PRO A 33 24.97 20.48 35.26
C PRO A 33 25.64 20.71 33.90
N ALA A 34 26.98 20.75 33.85
CA ALA A 34 27.73 20.94 32.62
C ALA A 34 27.62 19.71 31.66
N GLU A 35 27.65 18.50 32.21
CA GLU A 35 27.46 17.26 31.45
C GLU A 35 26.03 17.19 30.90
N ARG A 36 25.03 17.55 31.69
CA ARG A 36 23.63 17.65 31.28
C ARG A 36 23.46 18.63 30.12
N ASP A 37 23.99 19.83 30.21
CA ASP A 37 23.91 20.84 29.15
C ASP A 37 24.57 20.37 27.87
N LYS A 38 25.72 19.70 27.98
CA LYS A 38 26.41 19.09 26.82
C LYS A 38 25.57 18.00 26.18
N ARG A 39 24.96 17.13 26.98
CA ARG A 39 24.06 16.07 26.51
C ARG A 39 22.83 16.66 25.81
N ILE A 40 22.15 17.63 26.42
CA ILE A 40 20.98 18.28 25.83
C ILE A 40 21.34 18.94 24.49
N LYS A 41 22.44 19.68 24.41
CA LYS A 41 22.91 20.28 23.15
C LYS A 41 23.14 19.25 22.06
N ARG A 42 23.76 18.12 22.38
CA ARG A 42 23.97 17.01 21.44
C ARG A 42 22.63 16.43 20.96
N LEU A 43 21.70 16.14 21.88
CA LEU A 43 20.38 15.58 21.56
C LEU A 43 19.55 16.54 20.69
N LEU A 44 19.55 17.83 20.98
CA LEU A 44 18.85 18.83 20.18
C LEU A 44 19.45 19.03 18.78
N ALA A 45 20.74 18.73 18.62
CA ALA A 45 21.41 18.75 17.31
C ALA A 45 21.16 17.49 16.48
N ASN A 46 20.93 16.34 17.13
CA ASN A 46 20.74 15.04 16.48
C ASN A 46 19.34 14.48 16.73
N TYR A 47 18.50 14.51 15.71
CA TYR A 47 17.10 14.05 15.82
C TYR A 47 16.96 12.57 16.20
N SER A 48 17.78 11.67 15.65
CA SER A 48 17.72 10.24 16.02
C SER A 48 18.07 10.03 17.50
N GLU A 49 19.16 10.61 17.95
CA GLU A 49 19.57 10.49 19.36
C GLU A 49 18.51 11.12 20.29
N PHE A 50 17.88 12.22 19.88
CA PHE A 50 16.76 12.82 20.60
C PHE A 50 15.60 11.84 20.76
N CYS A 51 15.18 11.21 19.67
CA CYS A 51 14.09 10.23 19.70
C CYS A 51 14.45 9.01 20.56
N GLU A 52 15.64 8.47 20.41
CA GLU A 52 16.13 7.31 21.16
C GLU A 52 16.21 7.59 22.67
N TYR A 53 16.62 8.78 23.04
CA TYR A 53 16.74 9.16 24.45
C TYR A 53 15.40 9.47 25.10
N TYR A 54 14.56 10.30 24.46
CA TYR A 54 13.31 10.73 25.09
C TYR A 54 12.14 9.77 24.86
N PHE A 55 12.14 8.99 23.76
CA PHE A 55 11.02 8.14 23.38
C PHE A 55 11.38 6.66 23.16
N PRO A 56 12.16 6.03 24.07
CA PRO A 56 12.58 4.63 23.87
C PRO A 56 11.42 3.66 23.81
N HIS A 57 10.27 3.99 24.42
CA HIS A 57 9.07 3.16 24.42
C HIS A 57 8.37 3.05 23.06
N TYR A 58 8.58 4.00 22.15
CA TYR A 58 8.13 3.89 20.76
C TYR A 58 9.11 3.12 19.87
N LEU A 59 10.36 3.07 20.28
CA LEU A 59 11.46 2.49 19.51
C LEU A 59 11.87 1.09 20.01
N THR A 60 11.05 0.47 20.86
CA THR A 60 11.30 -0.86 21.40
C THR A 60 10.11 -1.76 21.11
N LEU A 61 10.33 -2.80 20.31
CA LEU A 61 9.37 -3.90 20.18
C LEU A 61 9.53 -4.86 21.36
N ARG A 62 8.41 -5.13 22.04
CA ARG A 62 8.36 -6.09 23.13
C ARG A 62 7.40 -7.22 22.79
N ASP A 63 7.74 -8.42 23.21
CA ASP A 63 6.79 -9.52 23.22
C ASP A 63 5.60 -9.17 24.11
N LYS A 64 4.39 -9.34 23.58
CA LYS A 64 3.15 -8.97 24.30
C LYS A 64 2.85 -9.89 25.49
N THR A 65 3.41 -11.10 25.49
CA THR A 65 3.16 -12.11 26.51
C THR A 65 4.21 -12.05 27.61
N THR A 66 5.49 -11.96 27.25
CA THR A 66 6.61 -11.98 28.19
C THR A 66 7.04 -10.59 28.64
N GLY A 67 6.73 -9.54 27.85
CA GLY A 67 7.21 -8.17 28.08
C GLY A 67 8.70 -7.98 27.72
N GLU A 68 9.38 -9.02 27.26
CA GLU A 68 10.79 -8.96 26.90
C GLU A 68 11.02 -8.11 25.64
N VAL A 69 12.18 -7.49 25.56
CA VAL A 69 12.59 -6.71 24.37
C VAL A 69 12.94 -7.68 23.25
N VAL A 70 12.13 -7.69 22.20
CA VAL A 70 12.39 -8.48 20.99
C VAL A 70 13.38 -7.77 20.08
N ARG A 71 13.20 -6.45 19.91
CA ARG A 71 14.02 -5.66 18.98
C ARG A 71 14.02 -4.18 19.40
N THR A 72 15.16 -3.54 19.31
CA THR A 72 15.27 -2.07 19.34
C THR A 72 15.24 -1.55 17.90
N ILE A 73 14.46 -0.52 17.65
CA ILE A 73 14.25 0.06 16.33
C ILE A 73 14.88 1.46 16.34
N HIS A 74 15.70 1.75 15.34
CA HIS A 74 16.24 3.10 15.12
C HIS A 74 15.47 3.84 14.04
N ASN A 75 15.60 5.16 14.02
CA ASN A 75 15.05 5.98 12.96
C ASN A 75 15.71 5.62 11.62
N ALA A 76 14.89 5.36 10.60
CA ALA A 76 15.40 5.22 9.24
C ALA A 76 15.92 6.58 8.69
N PRO A 77 16.76 6.57 7.66
CA PRO A 77 17.28 7.80 7.04
C PRO A 77 16.19 8.78 6.60
N PHE A 78 15.04 8.28 6.13
CA PHE A 78 13.93 9.13 5.69
C PHE A 78 13.23 9.87 6.85
N HIS A 79 13.18 9.30 8.07
CA HIS A 79 12.68 9.98 9.27
C HIS A 79 13.54 11.21 9.59
N ASN A 80 14.86 11.02 9.60
CA ASN A 80 15.82 12.07 9.87
C ASN A 80 15.78 13.16 8.79
N ALA A 81 15.72 12.76 7.52
CA ALA A 81 15.63 13.69 6.40
C ALA A 81 14.36 14.55 6.48
N ALA A 82 13.22 13.96 6.83
CA ALA A 82 11.97 14.68 7.03
C ALA A 82 12.06 15.66 8.21
N ALA A 83 12.58 15.23 9.37
CA ALA A 83 12.73 16.07 10.55
C ALA A 83 13.65 17.27 10.27
N LEU A 84 14.78 17.05 9.62
CA LEU A 84 15.69 18.12 9.22
C LEU A 84 15.04 19.08 8.21
N LYS A 85 14.26 18.55 7.25
CA LYS A 85 13.51 19.37 6.29
C LYS A 85 12.51 20.28 7.01
N VAL A 86 11.74 19.73 7.98
CA VAL A 86 10.76 20.47 8.78
C VAL A 86 11.46 21.51 9.65
N LYS A 87 12.59 21.17 10.29
CA LYS A 87 13.35 22.11 11.13
C LYS A 87 13.92 23.28 10.33
N ASN A 88 14.58 22.98 9.20
CA ASN A 88 15.40 23.93 8.46
C ASN A 88 14.60 24.79 7.45
N THR A 89 13.32 24.49 7.24
CA THR A 89 12.46 25.25 6.31
C THR A 89 11.37 25.98 7.07
N SER A 90 11.52 27.27 7.28
CA SER A 90 10.57 28.08 8.08
C SER A 90 9.21 28.29 7.39
N ASN A 91 9.16 28.26 6.07
CA ASN A 91 7.92 28.39 5.27
C ASN A 91 7.73 27.13 4.44
N LEU A 92 7.47 26.00 5.12
CA LEU A 92 7.35 24.69 4.50
C LEU A 92 5.91 24.41 4.05
N LYS A 93 5.79 23.94 2.81
CA LYS A 93 4.58 23.26 2.29
C LYS A 93 5.01 21.88 1.84
N ALA A 94 4.53 20.83 2.50
CA ALA A 94 5.01 19.49 2.23
C ALA A 94 3.92 18.43 2.30
N VAL A 95 4.10 17.38 1.50
CA VAL A 95 3.34 16.13 1.57
C VAL A 95 4.31 14.99 1.82
N PHE A 96 4.03 14.21 2.86
CA PHE A 96 4.82 13.03 3.22
C PHE A 96 3.95 11.78 3.01
N LYS A 97 4.21 11.07 1.92
CA LYS A 97 3.56 9.80 1.59
C LYS A 97 4.44 8.68 2.11
N TRP A 98 4.12 8.17 3.29
CA TRP A 98 4.83 7.04 3.89
C TRP A 98 3.89 5.85 4.07
N PRO A 99 4.39 4.61 3.98
CA PRO A 99 3.56 3.43 4.10
C PRO A 99 2.91 3.31 5.47
N ARG A 100 1.87 2.51 5.57
CA ARG A 100 1.28 2.16 6.86
C ARG A 100 2.32 1.48 7.76
N GLY A 101 2.30 1.82 9.04
CA GLY A 101 3.26 1.29 10.01
C GLY A 101 4.67 1.88 9.93
N HIS A 102 4.92 2.95 9.14
CA HIS A 102 6.20 3.64 9.05
C HIS A 102 6.29 4.89 9.95
N ALA A 103 5.56 4.90 11.06
CA ALA A 103 5.61 5.87 12.15
C ALA A 103 5.31 7.33 11.74
N LYS A 104 4.48 7.57 10.70
CA LYS A 104 4.07 8.93 10.28
C LYS A 104 3.59 9.78 11.47
N SER A 105 2.47 9.38 12.08
CA SER A 105 1.85 10.09 13.21
C SER A 105 2.83 10.26 14.37
N THR A 106 3.61 9.22 14.71
CA THR A 106 4.61 9.29 15.77
C THR A 106 5.63 10.40 15.53
N HIS A 107 6.14 10.54 14.29
CA HIS A 107 7.12 11.55 13.97
C HIS A 107 6.51 12.96 13.83
N PHE A 108 5.40 13.09 13.10
CA PHE A 108 4.84 14.40 12.77
C PHE A 108 3.96 15.00 13.87
N ASP A 109 3.30 14.14 14.67
CA ASP A 109 2.38 14.60 15.72
C ASP A 109 3.02 14.62 17.11
N ILE A 110 4.12 13.87 17.33
CA ILE A 110 4.74 13.74 18.65
C ILE A 110 6.22 14.17 18.62
N PHE A 111 7.09 13.45 17.93
CA PHE A 111 8.54 13.62 18.06
C PHE A 111 9.03 14.96 17.52
N MET A 112 8.65 15.32 16.30
CA MET A 112 9.08 16.57 15.67
C MET A 112 8.54 17.79 16.42
N PRO A 113 7.25 17.87 16.80
CA PRO A 113 6.76 19.00 17.60
C PRO A 113 7.54 19.17 18.90
N ILE A 114 7.76 18.10 19.67
CA ILE A 114 8.51 18.15 20.92
C ILE A 114 9.97 18.59 20.66
N TRP A 115 10.62 18.05 19.63
CA TRP A 115 11.98 18.45 19.26
C TRP A 115 12.09 19.91 18.84
N LEU A 116 11.08 20.44 18.14
CA LEU A 116 11.07 21.84 17.68
C LEU A 116 10.75 22.82 18.81
N MET A 117 9.85 22.44 19.71
CA MET A 117 9.48 23.30 20.85
C MET A 117 10.56 23.37 21.94
N THR A 118 11.41 22.33 22.04
CA THR A 118 12.49 22.25 23.03
C THR A 118 13.82 22.83 22.54
N GLN A 119 13.89 23.36 21.31
CA GLN A 119 15.06 24.09 20.84
C GLN A 119 15.33 25.32 21.73
N PRO A 120 16.57 25.79 21.86
CA PRO A 120 16.90 26.98 22.69
C PRO A 120 16.05 28.22 22.37
N ASN A 121 15.71 28.36 21.08
CA ASN A 121 14.66 29.28 20.61
C ASN A 121 13.57 28.42 20.01
N PRO A 122 12.41 28.27 20.65
CA PRO A 122 11.33 27.43 20.15
C PRO A 122 10.96 27.77 18.70
N LEU A 123 10.87 26.72 17.86
CA LEU A 123 10.60 26.89 16.43
C LEU A 123 9.11 26.75 16.08
N ILE A 124 8.29 26.41 17.08
CA ILE A 124 6.82 26.35 16.97
C ILE A 124 6.19 26.98 18.21
N HIS A 125 5.04 27.64 18.01
CA HIS A 125 4.29 28.33 19.08
C HIS A 125 2.81 27.93 19.06
N VAL A 126 2.24 27.63 17.89
CA VAL A 126 0.85 27.22 17.75
C VAL A 126 0.77 26.04 16.78
N MET A 127 0.50 24.86 17.34
CA MET A 127 0.33 23.63 16.58
C MET A 127 -1.14 23.31 16.37
N VAL A 128 -1.49 22.88 15.16
CA VAL A 128 -2.82 22.36 14.83
C VAL A 128 -2.67 20.97 14.23
N VAL A 129 -3.29 19.98 14.86
CA VAL A 129 -3.45 18.63 14.32
C VAL A 129 -4.82 18.52 13.66
N VAL A 130 -4.84 18.08 12.42
CA VAL A 130 -6.07 17.88 11.63
C VAL A 130 -6.17 16.43 11.21
N SER A 131 -7.34 15.82 11.38
CA SER A 131 -7.59 14.45 10.94
C SER A 131 -9.00 14.30 10.34
N LYS A 132 -9.36 13.09 9.92
CA LYS A 132 -10.67 12.76 9.33
C LYS A 132 -11.87 13.14 10.21
N SER A 133 -11.69 13.16 11.53
CA SER A 133 -12.68 13.62 12.51
C SER A 133 -11.99 14.37 13.66
N GLU A 134 -12.76 15.14 14.42
CA GLU A 134 -12.23 15.83 15.62
C GLU A 134 -11.77 14.83 16.68
N ASP A 135 -12.50 13.74 16.89
CA ASP A 135 -12.11 12.71 17.85
C ASP A 135 -10.79 12.04 17.46
N ALA A 136 -10.58 11.75 16.17
CA ALA A 136 -9.30 11.22 15.68
C ALA A 136 -8.15 12.23 15.89
N ALA A 137 -8.38 13.50 15.64
CA ALA A 137 -7.37 14.55 15.90
C ALA A 137 -7.06 14.69 17.40
N LYS A 138 -8.09 14.58 18.28
CA LYS A 138 -7.91 14.58 19.74
C LYS A 138 -7.09 13.38 20.20
N GLU A 139 -7.33 12.19 19.66
CA GLU A 139 -6.58 10.98 19.96
C GLU A 139 -5.09 11.12 19.61
N LEU A 140 -4.78 11.66 18.42
CA LEU A 140 -3.41 11.95 18.02
C LEU A 140 -2.75 12.95 19.00
N LEU A 141 -3.44 14.03 19.31
CA LEU A 141 -2.93 15.09 20.20
C LEU A 141 -2.79 14.60 21.65
N SER A 142 -3.64 13.67 22.10
CA SER A 142 -3.56 13.11 23.46
C SER A 142 -2.26 12.36 23.71
N SER A 143 -1.73 11.67 22.67
CA SER A 143 -0.45 10.99 22.76
C SER A 143 0.72 11.96 22.99
N LEU A 144 0.73 13.10 22.29
CA LEU A 144 1.70 14.17 22.54
C LEU A 144 1.52 14.79 23.94
N GLN A 145 0.27 15.00 24.35
CA GLN A 145 -0.07 15.53 25.68
C GLN A 145 0.45 14.62 26.80
N ALA A 146 0.34 13.29 26.62
CA ALA A 146 0.87 12.31 27.57
C ALA A 146 2.40 12.39 27.69
N GLU A 147 3.13 12.58 26.59
CA GLU A 147 4.57 12.77 26.63
C GLU A 147 4.97 14.03 27.40
N LEU A 148 4.29 15.14 27.14
CA LEU A 148 4.57 16.40 27.84
C LEU A 148 4.24 16.35 29.34
N GLU A 149 3.28 15.51 29.75
CA GLU A 149 2.83 15.43 31.16
C GLU A 149 3.57 14.37 31.97
N TYR A 150 3.95 13.24 31.34
CA TYR A 150 4.43 12.05 32.07
C TYR A 150 5.86 11.60 31.70
N ASN A 151 6.46 12.13 30.65
CA ASN A 151 7.82 11.74 30.25
C ASN A 151 8.85 12.39 31.21
N GLN A 152 9.39 11.56 32.11
CA GLN A 152 10.29 12.01 33.16
C GLN A 152 11.62 12.60 32.65
N ARG A 153 12.11 12.09 31.49
CA ARG A 153 13.34 12.61 30.86
C ARG A 153 13.13 14.01 30.28
N LEU A 154 11.99 14.23 29.63
CA LEU A 154 11.61 15.57 29.13
C LEU A 154 11.41 16.53 30.28
N ILE A 155 10.70 16.13 31.34
CA ILE A 155 10.45 16.98 32.51
C ILE A 155 11.77 17.32 33.23
N LYS A 156 12.68 16.37 33.40
CA LYS A 156 13.99 16.59 34.01
C LYS A 156 14.82 17.61 33.24
N ASP A 157 14.81 17.53 31.91
CA ASP A 157 15.69 18.34 31.08
C ASP A 157 15.10 19.72 30.71
N PHE A 158 13.78 19.82 30.56
CA PHE A 158 13.13 21.05 30.07
C PHE A 158 12.12 21.65 31.05
N GLY A 159 11.88 21.01 32.21
CA GLY A 159 10.91 21.44 33.18
C GLY A 159 9.50 20.95 32.91
N GLN A 160 8.55 21.35 33.75
CA GLN A 160 7.14 20.97 33.63
C GLN A 160 6.48 21.70 32.46
N PHE A 161 5.77 20.94 31.61
CA PHE A 161 5.05 21.52 30.49
C PHE A 161 3.59 21.84 30.80
N LYS A 162 2.97 21.07 31.70
CA LYS A 162 1.55 21.21 32.05
C LYS A 162 1.24 22.54 32.67
N SER A 163 0.34 23.32 32.06
CA SER A 163 -0.18 24.56 32.60
C SER A 163 -1.51 24.34 33.30
N VAL A 164 -1.65 24.89 34.51
CA VAL A 164 -2.90 24.78 35.27
C VAL A 164 -3.99 25.65 34.63
N GLY A 165 -5.18 25.05 34.42
CA GLY A 165 -6.33 25.74 33.81
C GLY A 165 -6.35 25.81 32.28
N SER A 166 -5.36 25.23 31.59
CA SER A 166 -5.26 25.19 30.12
C SER A 166 -4.77 23.86 29.62
N TRP A 167 -5.28 22.72 30.16
CA TRP A 167 -4.83 21.38 29.84
C TRP A 167 -6.01 20.46 29.54
N GLU A 168 -6.82 20.88 28.55
CA GLU A 168 -8.01 20.15 28.12
C GLU A 168 -7.69 19.19 26.97
N GLU A 169 -8.48 18.14 26.83
CA GLU A 169 -8.38 17.21 25.69
C GLU A 169 -8.65 17.94 24.36
N GLY A 170 -7.71 17.83 23.42
CA GLY A 170 -7.80 18.46 22.10
C GLY A 170 -7.52 19.98 22.08
N ARG A 171 -7.29 20.59 23.25
CA ARG A 171 -6.86 21.99 23.37
C ARG A 171 -6.10 22.22 24.65
N PHE A 172 -4.82 22.52 24.56
CA PHE A 172 -4.01 22.84 25.73
C PHE A 172 -2.88 23.80 25.39
N VAL A 173 -2.36 24.41 26.44
CA VAL A 173 -1.23 25.35 26.36
C VAL A 173 -0.18 24.91 27.36
N THR A 174 1.08 24.91 26.99
CA THR A 174 2.19 24.63 27.90
C THR A 174 2.55 25.84 28.78
N GLN A 175 3.31 25.62 29.88
CA GLN A 175 3.87 26.71 30.69
C GLN A 175 4.79 27.64 29.87
N GLY A 176 5.38 27.14 28.78
CA GLY A 176 6.19 27.91 27.82
C GLY A 176 5.36 28.63 26.74
N ASP A 177 4.06 28.84 26.94
CA ASP A 177 3.16 29.55 26.02
C ASP A 177 3.04 28.93 24.62
N ILE A 178 3.21 27.61 24.48
CA ILE A 178 3.00 26.90 23.23
C ILE A 178 1.61 26.27 23.25
N ALA A 179 0.79 26.56 22.24
CA ALA A 179 -0.61 26.17 22.18
C ALA A 179 -0.82 25.01 21.16
N PHE A 180 -1.71 24.09 21.50
CA PHE A 180 -2.04 22.90 20.73
C PHE A 180 -3.54 22.80 20.52
N PHE A 181 -3.95 22.48 19.28
CA PHE A 181 -5.35 22.39 18.88
C PHE A 181 -5.61 21.17 18.00
N ALA A 182 -6.66 20.41 18.30
CA ALA A 182 -7.20 19.37 17.44
C ALA A 182 -8.35 19.90 16.59
N ARG A 183 -8.44 19.49 15.31
CA ARG A 183 -9.52 19.83 14.39
C ARG A 183 -9.89 18.65 13.52
N GLY A 184 -11.17 18.50 13.27
CA GLY A 184 -11.69 17.53 12.30
C GLY A 184 -11.79 18.12 10.90
N ARG A 185 -11.89 17.24 9.94
CA ARG A 185 -12.16 17.54 8.52
C ARG A 185 -13.39 18.44 8.37
N GLY A 186 -13.24 19.55 7.64
CA GLY A 186 -14.33 20.49 7.36
C GLY A 186 -14.61 21.50 8.48
N GLN A 187 -14.00 21.37 9.66
CA GLN A 187 -14.12 22.37 10.70
C GLN A 187 -13.38 23.66 10.32
N SER A 188 -13.95 24.81 10.64
CA SER A 188 -13.32 26.09 10.32
C SER A 188 -12.08 26.36 11.20
N PRO A 189 -10.89 26.50 10.63
CA PRO A 189 -9.72 26.96 11.33
C PRO A 189 -9.64 28.51 11.38
N ARG A 190 -10.63 29.20 10.79
CA ARG A 190 -10.64 30.67 10.74
C ARG A 190 -10.69 31.26 12.16
N GLY A 191 -9.80 32.21 12.42
CA GLY A 191 -9.69 32.83 13.74
C GLY A 191 -8.91 32.01 14.77
N LEU A 192 -8.34 30.87 14.37
CA LEU A 192 -7.50 30.04 15.23
C LEU A 192 -6.20 30.78 15.48
N ARG A 193 -6.00 31.17 16.73
CA ARG A 193 -4.79 31.86 17.20
C ARG A 193 -4.65 31.65 18.70
N TYR A 194 -3.44 31.78 19.18
CA TYR A 194 -3.16 31.90 20.61
C TYR A 194 -2.40 33.21 20.86
N LYS A 195 -2.97 34.10 21.69
CA LYS A 195 -2.51 35.48 21.84
C LYS A 195 -2.38 36.15 20.44
N GLU A 196 -1.21 36.69 20.13
CA GLU A 196 -0.93 37.32 18.81
C GLU A 196 -0.53 36.34 17.74
N SER A 197 -0.21 35.09 18.10
CA SER A 197 0.38 34.10 17.19
C SER A 197 -0.70 33.31 16.42
N ARG A 198 -0.50 33.17 15.09
CA ARG A 198 -1.23 32.25 14.25
C ARG A 198 -0.56 30.87 14.27
N PRO A 199 -1.24 29.82 13.80
CA PRO A 199 -0.62 28.51 13.63
C PRO A 199 0.66 28.58 12.81
N ASP A 200 1.76 28.09 13.36
CA ASP A 200 3.06 27.99 12.70
C ASP A 200 3.51 26.53 12.48
N TYR A 201 2.67 25.57 12.94
CA TYR A 201 2.81 24.15 12.65
C TYR A 201 1.42 23.53 12.43
N ILE A 202 1.06 23.26 11.18
CA ILE A 202 -0.18 22.56 10.82
C ILE A 202 0.20 21.21 10.23
N VAL A 203 -0.27 20.14 10.87
CA VAL A 203 -0.16 18.78 10.38
C VAL A 203 -1.54 18.19 10.10
N ILE A 204 -1.73 17.66 8.91
CA ILE A 204 -2.94 16.98 8.47
C ILE A 204 -2.59 15.50 8.36
N ASP A 205 -3.10 14.68 9.30
CA ASP A 205 -2.82 13.25 9.34
C ASP A 205 -4.06 12.42 9.01
N ASP A 206 -3.89 11.49 8.07
CA ASP A 206 -4.91 10.53 7.61
C ASP A 206 -6.28 11.19 7.30
N LEU A 207 -6.27 12.26 6.48
CA LEU A 207 -7.48 12.99 6.09
C LEU A 207 -8.35 12.21 5.11
N ASP A 208 -7.71 11.49 4.17
CA ASP A 208 -8.37 10.71 3.14
C ASP A 208 -8.91 9.38 3.70
N ASP A 209 -10.12 9.02 3.30
CA ASP A 209 -10.71 7.70 3.49
C ASP A 209 -11.33 7.19 2.18
N ASP A 210 -11.64 5.89 2.13
CA ASP A 210 -12.21 5.28 0.93
C ASP A 210 -13.57 5.90 0.54
N GLU A 211 -14.36 6.36 1.52
CA GLU A 211 -15.65 7.00 1.26
C GLU A 211 -15.49 8.36 0.59
N LEU A 212 -14.58 9.19 1.10
CA LEU A 212 -14.25 10.49 0.50
C LEU A 212 -13.73 10.32 -0.92
N CYS A 213 -12.78 9.41 -1.12
CA CYS A 213 -12.10 9.20 -2.41
C CYS A 213 -13.02 8.65 -3.52
N ARG A 214 -14.14 8.00 -3.16
CA ARG A 214 -15.16 7.55 -4.13
C ARG A 214 -15.93 8.70 -4.78
N ASN A 215 -15.93 9.89 -4.17
CA ASN A 215 -16.69 11.04 -4.66
C ASN A 215 -15.74 12.16 -5.12
N PRO A 216 -15.49 12.31 -6.44
CA PRO A 216 -14.59 13.34 -6.97
C PRO A 216 -14.97 14.78 -6.62
N ARG A 217 -16.28 15.05 -6.42
CA ARG A 217 -16.74 16.37 -6.00
C ARG A 217 -16.33 16.66 -4.56
N ARG A 218 -16.56 15.72 -3.63
CA ARG A 218 -16.15 15.86 -2.24
C ARG A 218 -14.63 15.99 -2.09
N VAL A 219 -13.86 15.24 -2.91
CA VAL A 219 -12.39 15.36 -2.94
C VAL A 219 -11.97 16.79 -3.34
N ARG A 220 -12.61 17.39 -4.37
CA ARG A 220 -12.35 18.79 -4.75
C ARG A 220 -12.69 19.77 -3.64
N GLU A 221 -13.91 19.69 -3.11
CA GLU A 221 -14.37 20.56 -2.01
C GLU A 221 -13.43 20.49 -0.80
N MET A 222 -12.93 19.29 -0.49
CA MET A 222 -11.98 19.11 0.61
C MET A 222 -10.57 19.62 0.26
N THR A 223 -10.13 19.45 -0.97
CA THR A 223 -8.85 20.03 -1.45
C THR A 223 -8.87 21.56 -1.37
N ASP A 224 -9.98 22.17 -1.74
CA ASP A 224 -10.17 23.62 -1.67
C ASP A 224 -10.21 24.08 -0.20
N TRP A 225 -10.91 23.36 0.67
CA TRP A 225 -10.91 23.65 2.11
C TRP A 225 -9.50 23.58 2.72
N VAL A 226 -8.67 22.60 2.35
CA VAL A 226 -7.28 22.50 2.80
C VAL A 226 -6.46 23.71 2.33
N LYS A 227 -6.63 24.14 1.08
CA LYS A 227 -5.90 25.28 0.50
C LYS A 227 -6.37 26.61 1.02
N GLU A 228 -7.67 26.82 1.15
CA GLU A 228 -8.25 28.13 1.48
C GLU A 228 -8.35 28.34 2.98
N ALA A 229 -8.87 27.34 3.70
CA ALA A 229 -9.16 27.50 5.11
C ALA A 229 -7.96 27.16 6.01
N LEU A 230 -7.37 25.97 5.84
CA LEU A 230 -6.26 25.53 6.69
C LEU A 230 -4.97 26.30 6.35
N PHE A 231 -4.58 26.33 5.08
CA PHE A 231 -3.38 27.06 4.68
C PHE A 231 -3.54 28.57 4.92
N GLY A 232 -4.75 29.12 4.70
CA GLY A 232 -5.06 30.53 5.00
C GLY A 232 -4.99 30.90 6.49
N ALA A 233 -5.05 29.94 7.41
CA ALA A 233 -4.88 30.16 8.84
C ALA A 233 -3.42 30.19 9.28
N LEU A 234 -2.50 29.70 8.44
CA LEU A 234 -1.07 29.57 8.77
C LEU A 234 -0.41 30.95 8.96
N ASP A 235 0.63 31.00 9.80
CA ASP A 235 1.46 32.20 9.97
C ASP A 235 2.31 32.45 8.71
N VAL A 236 2.24 33.67 8.22
CA VAL A 236 2.93 34.06 6.99
C VAL A 236 4.44 34.13 7.20
N GLY A 237 5.21 33.41 6.37
CA GLY A 237 6.67 33.49 6.36
C GLY A 237 7.38 32.49 7.28
N ARG A 238 6.70 31.92 8.27
CA ARG A 238 7.33 30.93 9.18
C ARG A 238 6.49 29.69 9.46
N GLY A 239 5.38 29.54 8.77
CA GLY A 239 4.47 28.41 9.01
C GLY A 239 4.90 27.12 8.31
N ARG A 240 4.81 26.01 8.99
CA ARG A 240 5.02 24.65 8.47
C ARG A 240 3.67 24.01 8.22
N PHE A 241 3.36 23.79 6.95
CA PHE A 241 2.14 23.16 6.50
C PHE A 241 2.46 21.78 5.91
N MET A 242 2.03 20.74 6.59
CA MET A 242 2.37 19.36 6.23
C MET A 242 1.11 18.52 6.15
N MET A 243 1.02 17.71 5.10
CA MET A 243 0.04 16.66 4.98
C MET A 243 0.74 15.32 4.95
N VAL A 244 0.34 14.40 5.82
CA VAL A 244 0.94 13.08 5.97
C VAL A 244 -0.11 12.00 5.79
N GLY A 245 0.23 10.93 5.10
CA GLY A 245 -0.73 9.87 4.84
C GLY A 245 -0.25 8.83 3.84
N ASN A 246 -1.12 7.86 3.58
CA ASN A 246 -0.98 6.92 2.48
C ASN A 246 -1.66 7.46 1.24
N LEU A 247 -1.14 7.12 0.06
CA LEU A 247 -1.84 7.35 -1.19
C LEU A 247 -2.86 6.23 -1.43
N ILE A 248 -4.07 6.39 -0.91
CA ILE A 248 -5.12 5.37 -0.98
C ILE A 248 -5.94 5.37 -2.28
N ALA A 249 -5.90 6.49 -3.02
CA ALA A 249 -6.55 6.63 -4.32
C ALA A 249 -5.76 7.60 -5.21
N LYS A 250 -5.80 7.40 -6.54
CA LYS A 250 -5.19 8.32 -7.53
C LYS A 250 -5.81 9.72 -7.45
N ASN A 251 -7.12 9.80 -7.22
CA ASN A 251 -7.84 11.04 -6.94
C ASN A 251 -8.16 11.10 -5.45
N SER A 252 -7.28 11.71 -4.68
CA SER A 252 -7.41 11.94 -3.24
C SER A 252 -6.98 13.36 -2.91
N VAL A 253 -7.31 13.85 -1.72
CA VAL A 253 -6.86 15.18 -1.27
C VAL A 253 -5.34 15.21 -1.19
N LEU A 254 -4.73 14.15 -0.63
CA LEU A 254 -3.28 14.01 -0.56
C LEU A 254 -2.62 14.10 -1.94
N ALA A 255 -3.17 13.40 -2.95
CA ALA A 255 -2.66 13.44 -4.32
C ALA A 255 -2.74 14.84 -4.93
N ASN A 256 -3.87 15.52 -4.75
CA ASN A 256 -4.11 16.86 -5.28
C ASN A 256 -3.23 17.92 -4.62
N ILE A 257 -3.00 17.82 -3.32
CA ILE A 257 -2.07 18.72 -2.61
C ILE A 257 -0.63 18.43 -3.04
N ALA A 258 -0.23 17.15 -3.16
CA ALA A 258 1.10 16.77 -3.65
C ALA A 258 1.40 17.29 -5.07
N ALA A 259 0.39 17.36 -5.94
CA ALA A 259 0.51 17.90 -7.31
C ALA A 259 0.57 19.44 -7.38
N THR A 260 0.35 20.14 -6.26
CA THR A 260 0.33 21.60 -6.23
C THR A 260 1.75 22.16 -6.35
N LYS A 261 1.94 23.15 -7.23
CA LYS A 261 3.25 23.80 -7.46
C LYS A 261 3.82 24.38 -6.15
N GLY A 262 5.09 24.10 -5.89
CA GLY A 262 5.81 24.59 -4.71
C GLY A 262 5.61 23.74 -3.45
N VAL A 263 4.93 22.63 -3.53
CA VAL A 263 4.82 21.65 -2.45
C VAL A 263 6.00 20.66 -2.54
N HIS A 264 6.71 20.49 -1.43
CA HIS A 264 7.73 19.44 -1.30
C HIS A 264 7.04 18.09 -1.11
N VAL A 265 7.42 17.09 -1.89
CA VAL A 265 6.85 15.74 -1.78
C VAL A 265 7.94 14.76 -1.38
N SER A 266 7.73 14.07 -0.26
CA SER A 266 8.52 12.92 0.17
C SER A 266 7.68 11.67 0.03
N GLU A 267 8.07 10.78 -0.88
CA GLU A 267 7.40 9.49 -1.10
C GLU A 267 8.34 8.36 -0.73
N ILE A 268 7.94 7.55 0.24
CA ILE A 268 8.68 6.39 0.73
C ILE A 268 7.79 5.17 0.52
N LYS A 269 8.29 4.17 -0.18
CA LYS A 269 7.65 2.86 -0.34
C LYS A 269 8.15 1.91 0.75
N ALA A 270 7.38 0.89 1.09
CA ALA A 270 7.77 -0.05 2.15
C ALA A 270 9.01 -0.87 1.81
N VAL A 271 9.15 -1.20 0.53
CA VAL A 271 10.32 -1.91 0.00
C VAL A 271 10.91 -1.16 -1.19
N ASP A 272 12.22 -1.31 -1.38
CA ASP A 272 12.94 -0.81 -2.55
C ASP A 272 12.69 -1.66 -3.80
N LYS A 273 13.37 -1.34 -4.91
CA LYS A 273 13.29 -2.09 -6.17
C LYS A 273 13.78 -3.54 -6.08
N ASP A 274 14.61 -3.85 -5.08
CA ASP A 274 15.19 -5.17 -4.86
C ASP A 274 14.39 -5.96 -3.79
N GLY A 275 13.25 -5.42 -3.35
CA GLY A 275 12.36 -6.01 -2.36
C GLY A 275 12.86 -5.92 -0.92
N ASN A 276 13.89 -5.08 -0.65
CA ASN A 276 14.38 -4.90 0.70
C ASN A 276 13.56 -3.83 1.43
N PRO A 277 13.19 -4.04 2.71
CA PRO A 277 12.48 -3.03 3.49
C PRO A 277 13.28 -1.73 3.63
N VAL A 278 12.62 -0.59 3.41
CA VAL A 278 13.26 0.74 3.52
C VAL A 278 13.53 1.09 5.00
N TRP A 279 12.82 0.46 5.90
CA TRP A 279 13.05 0.52 7.34
C TRP A 279 13.48 -0.85 7.86
N CYS A 280 14.74 -1.22 7.58
CA CYS A 280 15.31 -2.54 7.87
C CYS A 280 15.37 -2.88 9.37
N ASP A 281 15.48 -1.88 10.25
CA ASP A 281 15.45 -2.12 11.71
C ASP A 281 14.07 -2.58 12.20
N LYS A 282 13.01 -2.19 11.51
CA LYS A 282 11.65 -2.55 11.87
C LYS A 282 11.13 -3.78 11.15
N TRP A 283 11.49 -3.94 9.88
CA TRP A 283 11.01 -5.01 9.01
C TRP A 283 12.17 -5.83 8.49
N THR A 284 12.11 -7.15 8.62
CA THR A 284 12.96 -8.04 7.81
C THR A 284 12.34 -8.24 6.43
N LYS A 285 13.12 -8.79 5.51
CA LYS A 285 12.63 -9.09 4.15
C LYS A 285 11.53 -10.14 4.19
N GLU A 286 11.68 -11.14 5.05
CA GLU A 286 10.71 -12.22 5.28
C GLU A 286 9.41 -11.67 5.87
N GLU A 287 9.48 -10.77 6.85
CA GLU A 287 8.30 -10.11 7.44
C GLU A 287 7.56 -9.27 6.40
N ALA A 288 8.28 -8.55 5.54
CA ALA A 288 7.68 -7.76 4.47
C ALA A 288 7.00 -8.62 3.40
N LEU A 289 7.62 -9.74 3.01
CA LEU A 289 7.05 -10.71 2.09
C LEU A 289 5.79 -11.37 2.68
N ALA A 290 5.86 -11.85 3.92
CA ALA A 290 4.71 -12.45 4.61
C ALA A 290 3.54 -11.44 4.75
N ALA A 291 3.84 -10.17 5.03
CA ALA A 291 2.82 -9.13 5.08
C ALA A 291 2.21 -8.85 3.70
N ALA A 292 3.02 -8.84 2.63
CA ALA A 292 2.54 -8.67 1.26
C ALA A 292 1.62 -9.82 0.83
N GLU A 293 2.00 -11.04 1.17
CA GLU A 293 1.20 -12.24 0.91
C GLU A 293 -0.13 -12.21 1.67
N PHE A 294 -0.11 -11.90 2.97
CA PHE A 294 -1.31 -11.82 3.80
C PHE A 294 -2.26 -10.71 3.34
N MET A 295 -1.74 -9.53 3.02
CA MET A 295 -2.54 -8.39 2.55
C MET A 295 -3.11 -8.61 1.16
N GLY A 296 -2.43 -9.38 0.33
CA GLY A 296 -2.70 -9.53 -1.09
C GLY A 296 -2.24 -8.33 -1.92
N TYR A 297 -2.09 -8.56 -3.24
CA TYR A 297 -1.45 -7.61 -4.15
C TYR A 297 -2.04 -6.20 -4.10
N ARG A 298 -3.37 -6.06 -4.22
CA ARG A 298 -4.03 -4.74 -4.27
C ARG A 298 -3.86 -3.93 -3.00
N ALA A 299 -4.06 -4.57 -1.84
CA ALA A 299 -3.91 -3.90 -0.55
C ALA A 299 -2.45 -3.51 -0.30
N TRP A 300 -1.50 -4.38 -0.65
CA TRP A 300 -0.08 -4.08 -0.58
C TRP A 300 0.31 -2.88 -1.44
N GLN A 301 -0.13 -2.86 -2.71
CA GLN A 301 0.14 -1.74 -3.62
C GLN A 301 -0.44 -0.41 -3.09
N LYS A 302 -1.65 -0.43 -2.56
CA LYS A 302 -2.33 0.73 -1.99
C LYS A 302 -1.65 1.24 -0.71
N GLU A 303 -1.50 0.36 0.28
CA GLU A 303 -1.13 0.75 1.64
C GLU A 303 0.39 0.86 1.85
N MET A 304 1.17 0.10 1.07
CA MET A 304 2.61 -0.03 1.27
C MET A 304 3.45 0.56 0.14
N MET A 305 2.93 0.61 -1.09
CA MET A 305 3.69 1.03 -2.27
C MET A 305 3.20 2.35 -2.89
N HIS A 306 2.19 3.00 -2.32
CA HIS A 306 1.56 4.22 -2.85
C HIS A 306 1.12 4.11 -4.32
N ASN A 307 0.73 2.90 -4.72
CA ASN A 307 0.22 2.60 -6.05
C ASN A 307 -1.22 2.08 -5.96
N PRO A 308 -2.22 2.94 -5.64
CA PRO A 308 -3.61 2.52 -5.55
C PRO A 308 -4.10 2.05 -6.91
N ILE A 309 -4.50 0.80 -6.96
CA ILE A 309 -5.05 0.16 -8.16
C ILE A 309 -6.54 0.44 -8.16
N ALA A 310 -6.99 1.30 -9.06
CA ALA A 310 -8.41 1.49 -9.30
C ALA A 310 -9.00 0.19 -9.89
N ASN A 311 -10.30 -0.07 -9.67
CA ASN A 311 -10.99 -1.05 -10.50
C ASN A 311 -10.96 -0.53 -11.92
N GLY A 312 -10.36 -1.29 -12.84
CA GLY A 312 -10.38 -0.98 -14.24
C GLY A 312 -11.81 -0.94 -14.77
N SER A 313 -11.99 -0.25 -15.87
CA SER A 313 -13.30 -0.14 -16.52
C SER A 313 -13.65 -1.32 -17.43
N ILE A 314 -12.67 -2.20 -17.72
CA ILE A 314 -12.80 -3.26 -18.72
C ILE A 314 -13.37 -4.54 -18.11
N PHE A 315 -12.88 -4.96 -16.93
CA PHE A 315 -13.34 -6.17 -16.24
C PHE A 315 -14.02 -5.81 -14.92
N LYS A 316 -15.08 -6.52 -14.58
CA LYS A 316 -15.83 -6.30 -13.33
C LYS A 316 -15.67 -7.49 -12.39
N GLN A 317 -15.64 -7.21 -11.08
CA GLN A 317 -15.55 -8.22 -10.03
C GLN A 317 -16.67 -9.27 -10.10
N GLU A 318 -17.88 -8.87 -10.47
CA GLU A 318 -19.05 -9.73 -10.62
C GLU A 318 -18.95 -10.74 -11.77
N TRP A 319 -18.00 -10.55 -12.70
CA TRP A 319 -17.74 -11.48 -13.81
C TRP A 319 -16.77 -12.60 -13.42
N ILE A 320 -16.11 -12.51 -12.27
CA ILE A 320 -15.20 -13.54 -11.77
C ILE A 320 -16.02 -14.71 -11.23
N ARG A 321 -15.96 -15.84 -11.91
CA ARG A 321 -16.70 -17.06 -11.59
C ARG A 321 -15.75 -18.21 -11.32
N TYR A 322 -16.09 -19.02 -10.33
CA TYR A 322 -15.31 -20.20 -9.95
C TYR A 322 -16.07 -21.48 -10.29
N LYS A 323 -15.33 -22.52 -10.68
CA LYS A 323 -15.87 -23.85 -10.98
C LYS A 323 -14.83 -24.90 -10.63
N LYS A 324 -15.28 -26.07 -10.18
CA LYS A 324 -14.38 -27.23 -10.01
C LYS A 324 -13.82 -27.62 -11.38
N THR A 325 -12.49 -27.83 -11.43
CA THR A 325 -11.84 -28.32 -12.65
C THR A 325 -12.32 -29.72 -12.99
N LEU A 326 -12.47 -29.96 -14.26
CA LEU A 326 -12.77 -31.29 -14.77
C LEU A 326 -11.49 -32.15 -14.80
N PRO A 327 -11.61 -33.49 -14.80
CA PRO A 327 -10.49 -34.36 -15.19
C PRO A 327 -9.88 -33.89 -16.52
N LEU A 328 -8.55 -33.76 -16.57
CA LEU A 328 -7.86 -33.10 -17.69
C LEU A 328 -8.16 -33.71 -19.08
N HIS A 329 -8.37 -35.01 -19.15
CA HIS A 329 -8.74 -35.72 -20.41
C HIS A 329 -10.13 -35.33 -20.97
N LYS A 330 -10.95 -34.60 -20.21
CA LYS A 330 -12.27 -34.14 -20.66
C LYS A 330 -12.24 -32.79 -21.37
N TYR A 331 -11.14 -32.08 -21.30
CA TYR A 331 -10.99 -30.82 -22.04
C TYR A 331 -10.72 -31.13 -23.54
N ASP A 332 -11.32 -30.36 -24.41
CA ASP A 332 -11.10 -30.45 -25.86
C ASP A 332 -9.64 -30.08 -26.22
N GLN A 333 -9.08 -29.10 -25.48
CA GLN A 333 -7.70 -28.64 -25.65
C GLN A 333 -7.22 -28.00 -24.34
N ILE A 334 -5.94 -28.17 -24.04
CA ILE A 334 -5.27 -27.53 -22.88
C ILE A 334 -4.03 -26.79 -23.37
N ILE A 335 -3.86 -25.54 -22.92
CA ILE A 335 -2.74 -24.69 -23.28
C ILE A 335 -2.14 -24.10 -22.01
N CYS A 336 -0.83 -24.19 -21.87
CA CYS A 336 -0.07 -23.38 -20.93
C CYS A 336 0.59 -22.24 -21.71
N TYR A 337 0.15 -21.01 -21.46
CA TYR A 337 0.72 -19.83 -22.09
C TYR A 337 1.53 -19.03 -21.08
N THR A 338 2.75 -18.64 -21.46
CA THR A 338 3.70 -17.94 -20.61
C THR A 338 4.05 -16.57 -21.17
N ASP A 339 3.90 -15.53 -20.33
CA ASP A 339 4.50 -14.20 -20.51
C ASP A 339 5.68 -14.09 -19.54
N PRO A 340 6.94 -14.17 -20.04
CA PRO A 340 8.13 -14.18 -19.18
C PRO A 340 8.54 -12.81 -18.68
N SER A 341 7.98 -11.71 -19.20
CA SER A 341 8.29 -10.30 -18.90
C SER A 341 9.77 -10.01 -18.57
N PHE A 342 10.49 -9.42 -19.54
CA PHE A 342 11.94 -9.14 -19.46
C PHE A 342 12.29 -7.67 -19.30
N LYS A 343 11.53 -6.88 -18.58
CA LYS A 343 12.05 -5.57 -18.22
C LYS A 343 13.11 -5.77 -17.14
N SER A 344 14.22 -5.05 -17.26
CA SER A 344 15.48 -5.18 -16.51
C SER A 344 15.38 -4.97 -14.99
N SER A 345 14.23 -5.11 -14.40
CA SER A 345 14.01 -5.05 -12.96
C SER A 345 13.42 -6.38 -12.47
N ASN A 346 13.97 -6.92 -11.38
CA ASN A 346 13.43 -8.08 -10.66
C ASN A 346 11.98 -7.88 -10.14
N ASN A 347 11.35 -6.77 -10.50
CA ASN A 347 10.02 -6.36 -10.04
C ASN A 347 8.88 -6.67 -11.02
N ASP A 348 9.18 -7.20 -12.22
CA ASP A 348 8.13 -7.58 -13.16
C ASP A 348 7.64 -9.01 -12.87
N TYR A 349 6.32 -9.19 -12.95
CA TYR A 349 5.72 -10.50 -12.78
C TYR A 349 6.02 -11.40 -13.98
N LYS A 350 6.23 -12.67 -13.71
CA LYS A 350 6.23 -13.73 -14.71
C LYS A 350 4.92 -14.46 -14.59
N ALA A 351 4.20 -14.59 -15.69
CA ALA A 351 2.89 -15.19 -15.71
C ALA A 351 2.86 -16.43 -16.62
N SER A 352 2.54 -17.60 -16.05
CA SER A 352 2.22 -18.82 -16.78
C SER A 352 0.81 -19.26 -16.41
N ARG A 353 -0.05 -19.45 -17.42
CA ARG A 353 -1.48 -19.69 -17.25
C ARG A 353 -1.90 -20.96 -17.97
N LEU A 354 -2.37 -21.97 -17.22
CA LEU A 354 -2.86 -23.23 -17.77
C LEU A 354 -4.37 -23.16 -18.01
N TRP A 355 -4.77 -23.03 -19.24
CA TRP A 355 -6.17 -22.93 -19.66
C TRP A 355 -6.65 -24.20 -20.36
N GLY A 356 -7.82 -24.68 -19.99
CA GLY A 356 -8.54 -25.76 -20.69
C GLY A 356 -9.83 -25.23 -21.33
N LYS A 357 -10.14 -25.71 -22.52
CA LYS A 357 -11.40 -25.45 -23.23
C LYS A 357 -12.27 -26.68 -23.26
N ILE A 358 -13.56 -26.51 -23.02
CA ILE A 358 -14.58 -27.51 -23.21
C ILE A 358 -15.83 -26.86 -23.80
N GLY A 359 -16.20 -27.23 -25.01
CA GLY A 359 -17.28 -26.55 -25.73
C GLY A 359 -17.04 -25.05 -25.85
N ASN A 360 -17.90 -24.24 -25.21
CA ASN A 360 -17.77 -22.77 -25.18
C ASN A 360 -17.14 -22.24 -23.90
N GLU A 361 -16.84 -23.08 -22.92
CA GLU A 361 -16.28 -22.67 -21.65
C GLU A 361 -14.75 -22.74 -21.67
N PHE A 362 -14.12 -21.79 -20.97
CA PHE A 362 -12.69 -21.71 -20.75
C PHE A 362 -12.42 -21.78 -19.26
N HIS A 363 -11.63 -22.73 -18.81
CA HIS A 363 -11.31 -22.97 -17.42
C HIS A 363 -9.83 -22.68 -17.15
N LEU A 364 -9.52 -21.76 -16.26
CA LEU A 364 -8.16 -21.62 -15.73
C LEU A 364 -7.93 -22.76 -14.73
N ILE A 365 -7.07 -23.69 -15.09
CA ILE A 365 -6.83 -24.93 -14.34
C ILE A 365 -5.75 -24.72 -13.27
N ASP A 366 -4.64 -24.09 -13.67
CA ASP A 366 -3.48 -23.81 -12.79
C ASP A 366 -2.79 -22.53 -13.25
N CYS A 367 -2.00 -21.90 -12.38
CA CYS A 367 -1.32 -20.66 -12.71
C CYS A 367 -0.07 -20.43 -11.88
N TYR A 368 0.82 -19.63 -12.44
CA TYR A 368 1.99 -19.06 -11.80
C TYR A 368 2.02 -17.57 -12.12
N VAL A 369 1.98 -16.71 -11.11
CA VAL A 369 2.03 -15.24 -11.27
C VAL A 369 2.87 -14.65 -10.15
N ARG A 370 4.18 -14.54 -10.36
CA ARG A 370 5.13 -14.16 -9.32
C ARG A 370 6.19 -13.17 -9.81
N GLN A 371 6.67 -12.36 -8.90
CA GLN A 371 7.92 -11.63 -9.05
C GLN A 371 9.06 -12.58 -8.64
N ASP A 372 9.55 -13.37 -9.58
CA ASP A 372 10.55 -14.42 -9.35
C ASP A 372 11.61 -14.41 -10.46
N SER A 373 12.67 -15.20 -10.25
CA SER A 373 13.69 -15.44 -11.26
C SER A 373 13.11 -16.18 -12.48
N VAL A 374 13.77 -16.07 -13.62
CA VAL A 374 13.44 -16.86 -14.80
C VAL A 374 13.53 -18.36 -14.51
N GLY A 375 14.58 -18.77 -13.77
CA GLY A 375 14.75 -20.15 -13.36
C GLY A 375 13.61 -20.69 -12.48
N GLY A 376 13.01 -19.84 -11.61
CA GLY A 376 11.84 -20.21 -10.81
C GLY A 376 10.62 -20.53 -11.68
N MET A 377 10.34 -19.69 -12.67
CA MET A 377 9.28 -19.91 -13.64
C MET A 377 9.53 -21.17 -14.50
N VAL A 378 10.77 -21.37 -14.97
CA VAL A 378 11.15 -22.54 -15.77
C VAL A 378 10.94 -23.83 -14.97
N ARG A 379 11.42 -23.88 -13.71
CA ARG A 379 11.19 -25.04 -12.83
C ARG A 379 9.71 -25.35 -12.67
N TRP A 380 8.88 -24.33 -12.44
CA TRP A 380 7.43 -24.52 -12.32
C TRP A 380 6.81 -25.12 -13.59
N LEU A 381 7.26 -24.69 -14.79
CA LEU A 381 6.79 -25.24 -16.05
C LEU A 381 7.16 -26.72 -16.22
N TYR A 382 8.38 -27.13 -15.83
CA TYR A 382 8.79 -28.52 -15.83
C TYR A 382 8.00 -29.35 -14.78
N ASP A 383 7.81 -28.81 -13.56
CA ASP A 383 6.99 -29.46 -12.54
C ASP A 383 5.52 -29.61 -12.99
N LEU A 384 4.99 -28.62 -13.70
CA LEU A 384 3.67 -28.70 -14.29
C LEU A 384 3.61 -29.82 -15.33
N TYR A 385 4.59 -29.91 -16.22
CA TYR A 385 4.66 -30.96 -17.26
C TYR A 385 4.72 -32.36 -16.65
N GLU A 386 5.52 -32.57 -15.62
CA GLU A 386 5.65 -33.87 -14.92
C GLU A 386 4.36 -34.27 -14.19
N ARG A 387 3.57 -33.30 -13.72
CA ARG A 387 2.25 -33.56 -13.09
C ARG A 387 1.15 -33.91 -14.11
N MET A 388 1.37 -33.70 -15.40
CA MET A 388 0.36 -34.01 -16.42
C MET A 388 0.26 -35.54 -16.65
N PRO A 389 -0.97 -36.06 -16.71
CA PRO A 389 -1.18 -37.49 -17.10
C PRO A 389 -0.66 -37.74 -18.52
N GLU A 390 -0.06 -38.90 -18.76
CA GLU A 390 0.52 -39.28 -20.06
C GLU A 390 -0.48 -39.22 -21.24
N ASN A 391 -1.76 -39.42 -20.97
CA ASN A 391 -2.84 -39.38 -21.97
C ASN A 391 -3.40 -37.97 -22.21
N VAL A 392 -2.79 -36.92 -21.64
CA VAL A 392 -3.24 -35.52 -21.78
C VAL A 392 -2.17 -34.73 -22.52
N ALA A 393 -2.52 -34.22 -23.69
CA ALA A 393 -1.64 -33.32 -24.44
C ALA A 393 -1.84 -31.86 -23.97
N VAL A 394 -0.77 -31.24 -23.49
CA VAL A 394 -0.71 -29.84 -23.18
C VAL A 394 0.19 -29.11 -24.15
N LEU A 395 -0.30 -28.06 -24.77
CA LEU A 395 0.49 -27.20 -25.64
C LEU A 395 1.14 -26.09 -24.81
N PHE A 396 2.47 -26.11 -24.65
CA PHE A 396 3.24 -25.07 -24.00
C PHE A 396 3.64 -24.01 -25.02
N LEU A 397 3.28 -22.76 -24.73
CA LEU A 397 3.52 -21.61 -25.59
C LEU A 397 4.10 -20.44 -24.80
N MET A 398 4.92 -19.66 -25.45
CA MET A 398 5.52 -18.46 -24.91
C MET A 398 5.54 -17.36 -25.97
N GLU A 399 5.47 -16.10 -25.55
CA GLU A 399 5.62 -14.98 -26.46
C GLU A 399 7.00 -15.00 -27.14
N ALA A 400 7.03 -15.03 -28.47
CA ALA A 400 8.26 -15.25 -29.24
C ALA A 400 9.29 -14.12 -29.12
N ASN A 401 8.85 -12.88 -28.85
CA ASN A 401 9.74 -11.73 -28.68
C ASN A 401 10.71 -11.88 -27.48
N PHE A 402 10.45 -12.83 -26.60
CA PHE A 402 11.23 -13.11 -25.40
C PHE A 402 12.08 -14.39 -25.48
N MET A 403 12.08 -15.09 -26.61
CA MET A 403 12.99 -16.24 -26.82
C MET A 403 14.41 -15.75 -27.09
N GLN A 404 15.00 -15.06 -26.09
CA GLN A 404 16.39 -14.61 -26.09
C GLN A 404 17.30 -15.70 -25.51
N ASP A 405 18.59 -15.65 -25.84
CA ASP A 405 19.58 -16.66 -25.47
C ASP A 405 19.56 -17.02 -23.97
N THR A 406 19.46 -16.01 -23.09
CA THR A 406 19.42 -16.21 -21.63
C THR A 406 18.23 -17.06 -21.15
N LEU A 407 17.06 -16.93 -21.77
CA LEU A 407 15.89 -17.73 -21.43
C LEU A 407 16.05 -19.17 -21.92
N LEU A 408 16.56 -19.33 -23.15
CA LEU A 408 16.85 -20.64 -23.72
C LEU A 408 17.89 -21.41 -22.91
N ASP A 409 18.87 -20.70 -22.34
CA ASP A 409 19.89 -21.28 -21.46
C ASP A 409 19.26 -21.85 -20.16
N GLU A 410 18.30 -21.15 -19.55
CA GLU A 410 17.59 -21.64 -18.36
C GLU A 410 16.76 -22.90 -18.65
N PHE A 411 16.03 -22.93 -19.80
CA PHE A 411 15.31 -24.13 -20.22
C PHE A 411 16.25 -25.28 -20.52
N THR A 412 17.38 -25.02 -21.17
CA THR A 412 18.40 -26.03 -21.49
C THR A 412 19.01 -26.58 -20.22
N THR A 413 19.36 -25.73 -19.28
CA THR A 413 19.94 -26.11 -17.99
C THR A 413 19.00 -26.99 -17.19
N GLU A 414 17.74 -26.57 -17.02
CA GLU A 414 16.74 -27.36 -16.29
C GLU A 414 16.44 -28.68 -17.00
N GLY A 415 16.34 -28.65 -18.34
CA GLY A 415 16.12 -29.84 -19.13
C GLY A 415 17.26 -30.88 -19.05
N ASN A 416 18.49 -30.41 -19.02
CA ASN A 416 19.66 -31.28 -18.82
C ASN A 416 19.66 -31.92 -17.42
N LEU A 417 19.22 -31.18 -16.38
CA LEU A 417 19.08 -31.70 -15.03
C LEU A 417 17.99 -32.78 -14.94
N ARG A 418 16.90 -32.66 -15.69
CA ARG A 418 15.77 -33.62 -15.68
C ARG A 418 15.86 -34.69 -16.73
N GLY A 419 16.82 -34.63 -17.66
CA GLY A 419 17.05 -35.61 -18.71
C GLY A 419 16.11 -35.52 -19.93
N TYR A 420 15.34 -34.42 -20.05
CA TYR A 420 14.48 -34.13 -21.22
C TYR A 420 14.27 -32.64 -21.42
N GLN A 421 13.88 -32.22 -22.62
CA GLN A 421 13.56 -30.81 -22.92
C GLN A 421 12.05 -30.61 -23.00
N LEU A 422 11.56 -29.55 -22.31
CA LEU A 422 10.14 -29.18 -22.33
C LEU A 422 9.74 -28.75 -23.76
N PRO A 423 8.64 -29.27 -24.33
CA PRO A 423 8.21 -28.97 -25.72
C PRO A 423 7.51 -27.59 -25.79
N ILE A 424 8.21 -26.51 -25.38
CA ILE A 424 7.69 -25.14 -25.45
C ILE A 424 7.92 -24.53 -26.84
N ARG A 425 6.94 -23.77 -27.33
CA ARG A 425 6.97 -23.13 -28.66
C ARG A 425 6.75 -21.63 -28.55
N GLY A 426 7.41 -20.86 -29.44
CA GLY A 426 7.17 -19.42 -29.55
C GLY A 426 5.83 -19.11 -30.23
N ASP A 427 5.12 -18.11 -29.74
CA ASP A 427 3.97 -17.49 -30.41
C ASP A 427 4.45 -16.32 -31.28
N TYR A 428 4.50 -16.55 -32.60
CA TYR A 428 4.99 -15.59 -33.62
C TYR A 428 3.88 -14.75 -34.26
N ARG A 429 2.66 -14.77 -33.74
CA ARG A 429 1.57 -13.97 -34.32
C ARG A 429 1.88 -12.46 -34.24
N LYS A 430 1.50 -11.71 -35.27
CA LYS A 430 1.47 -10.25 -35.21
C LYS A 430 0.37 -9.84 -34.26
N LYS A 431 0.77 -9.27 -33.11
CA LYS A 431 -0.14 -8.84 -32.07
C LYS A 431 -0.47 -7.35 -32.25
N PRO A 432 -1.75 -6.93 -32.28
CA PRO A 432 -2.12 -5.52 -32.16
C PRO A 432 -1.77 -4.99 -30.76
N ASP A 433 -2.15 -3.76 -30.49
CA ASP A 433 -1.96 -3.13 -29.16
C ASP A 433 -2.45 -4.03 -28.03
N LYS A 434 -1.64 -4.12 -26.97
CA LYS A 434 -1.86 -5.05 -25.84
C LYS A 434 -3.22 -4.83 -25.19
N LEU A 435 -3.58 -3.57 -24.92
CA LEU A 435 -4.85 -3.23 -24.28
C LEU A 435 -6.04 -3.63 -25.16
N GLN A 436 -5.95 -3.36 -26.48
CA GLN A 436 -7.02 -3.74 -27.43
C GLN A 436 -7.25 -5.25 -27.47
N ARG A 437 -6.17 -6.05 -27.39
CA ARG A 437 -6.26 -7.51 -27.38
C ARG A 437 -6.96 -8.02 -26.12
N ILE A 438 -6.56 -7.51 -24.97
CA ILE A 438 -7.15 -7.87 -23.68
C ILE A 438 -8.62 -7.41 -23.61
N GLU A 439 -8.93 -6.20 -24.09
CA GLU A 439 -10.30 -5.70 -24.18
C GLU A 439 -11.18 -6.58 -25.09
N ALA A 440 -10.63 -7.07 -26.19
CA ALA A 440 -11.37 -7.90 -27.15
C ALA A 440 -11.84 -9.25 -26.58
N ILE A 441 -11.17 -9.79 -25.57
CA ILE A 441 -11.58 -11.04 -24.90
C ILE A 441 -12.51 -10.81 -23.70
N SER A 442 -12.65 -9.60 -23.20
CA SER A 442 -13.46 -9.28 -22.00
C SER A 442 -14.93 -9.71 -22.10
N PRO A 443 -15.59 -9.73 -23.30
CA PRO A 443 -16.96 -10.23 -23.41
C PRO A 443 -17.14 -11.71 -23.01
N LEU A 444 -16.07 -12.50 -22.97
CA LEU A 444 -16.15 -13.88 -22.49
C LEU A 444 -16.39 -13.95 -20.98
N TRP A 445 -15.79 -13.03 -20.21
CA TRP A 445 -16.06 -12.86 -18.77
C TRP A 445 -17.49 -12.38 -18.51
N GLU A 446 -17.91 -11.32 -19.21
CA GLU A 446 -19.26 -10.77 -19.11
C GLU A 446 -20.35 -11.82 -19.38
N ARG A 447 -20.20 -12.56 -20.47
CA ARG A 447 -21.15 -13.61 -20.86
C ARG A 447 -21.06 -14.89 -20.04
N GLY A 448 -20.06 -15.02 -19.17
CA GLY A 448 -19.91 -16.14 -18.24
C GLY A 448 -19.36 -17.41 -18.86
N PHE A 449 -18.47 -17.28 -19.84
CA PHE A 449 -17.75 -18.41 -20.45
C PHE A 449 -16.39 -18.68 -19.77
N ILE A 450 -15.94 -17.78 -18.88
CA ILE A 450 -14.67 -17.90 -18.16
C ILE A 450 -14.90 -18.39 -16.75
N PHE A 451 -14.15 -19.42 -16.34
CA PHE A 451 -14.17 -19.98 -15.00
C PHE A 451 -12.77 -20.15 -14.46
N TYR A 452 -12.58 -19.78 -13.21
CA TYR A 452 -11.37 -19.98 -12.44
C TYR A 452 -11.48 -21.23 -11.58
N ASN A 453 -10.38 -21.95 -11.36
CA ASN A 453 -10.35 -23.14 -10.53
C ASN A 453 -10.79 -22.83 -9.09
N GLU A 454 -11.90 -23.42 -8.65
CA GLU A 454 -12.43 -23.25 -7.30
C GLU A 454 -11.45 -23.72 -6.22
N GLY A 455 -10.66 -24.76 -6.49
CA GLY A 455 -9.64 -25.29 -5.58
C GLY A 455 -8.48 -24.32 -5.34
N LEU A 456 -8.24 -23.39 -6.27
CA LEU A 456 -7.19 -22.36 -6.18
C LEU A 456 -7.75 -20.97 -5.81
N LYS A 457 -9.00 -20.87 -5.36
CA LYS A 457 -9.64 -19.58 -5.05
C LYS A 457 -8.85 -18.73 -4.04
N ASN A 458 -8.18 -19.37 -3.09
CA ASN A 458 -7.38 -18.71 -2.06
C ASN A 458 -5.87 -18.75 -2.36
N ASP A 459 -5.48 -19.32 -3.49
CA ASP A 459 -4.09 -19.36 -3.92
C ASP A 459 -3.57 -17.97 -4.27
N THR A 460 -2.33 -17.68 -3.92
CA THR A 460 -1.71 -16.36 -4.10
C THR A 460 -1.55 -15.99 -5.57
N ASP A 461 -1.07 -16.93 -6.41
CA ASP A 461 -0.85 -16.70 -7.85
C ASP A 461 -2.18 -16.44 -8.56
N MET A 462 -3.24 -17.21 -8.18
CA MET A 462 -4.59 -17.03 -8.69
C MET A 462 -5.14 -15.64 -8.36
N ARG A 463 -5.01 -15.21 -7.10
CA ARG A 463 -5.50 -13.90 -6.63
C ARG A 463 -4.77 -12.75 -7.30
N ILE A 464 -3.44 -12.82 -7.41
CA ILE A 464 -2.64 -11.80 -8.09
C ILE A 464 -3.07 -11.69 -9.56
N GLY A 465 -3.23 -12.82 -10.26
CA GLY A 465 -3.66 -12.82 -11.66
C GLY A 465 -5.04 -12.21 -11.87
N ILE A 466 -6.01 -12.53 -11.00
CA ILE A 466 -7.35 -11.91 -11.01
C ILE A 466 -7.26 -10.41 -10.73
N ASP A 467 -6.45 -9.99 -9.75
CA ASP A 467 -6.28 -8.58 -9.41
C ASP A 467 -5.65 -7.78 -10.57
N GLN A 468 -4.68 -8.35 -11.29
CA GLN A 468 -4.13 -7.74 -12.50
C GLN A 468 -5.22 -7.59 -13.57
N THR A 469 -6.03 -8.63 -13.82
CA THR A 469 -7.13 -8.59 -14.79
C THR A 469 -8.15 -7.50 -14.45
N LEU A 470 -8.56 -7.41 -13.18
CA LEU A 470 -9.53 -6.41 -12.71
C LEU A 470 -8.97 -4.97 -12.73
N ALA A 471 -7.65 -4.81 -12.79
CA ALA A 471 -6.99 -3.51 -12.77
C ALA A 471 -6.76 -2.91 -14.17
N ILE A 472 -7.07 -3.65 -15.24
CA ILE A 472 -6.86 -3.21 -16.62
C ILE A 472 -7.74 -2.00 -16.96
N GLU A 473 -7.09 -0.90 -17.36
CA GLU A 473 -7.73 0.31 -17.88
C GLU A 473 -6.80 1.07 -18.84
N ARG A 474 -7.34 1.94 -19.67
CA ARG A 474 -6.54 2.78 -20.57
C ARG A 474 -5.60 3.71 -19.78
N GLY A 475 -4.32 3.70 -20.14
CA GLY A 475 -3.30 4.54 -19.50
C GLY A 475 -2.86 4.06 -18.11
N SER A 476 -3.30 2.88 -17.66
CA SER A 476 -2.80 2.27 -16.43
C SER A 476 -1.34 1.83 -16.61
N LYS A 477 -0.53 2.01 -15.55
CA LYS A 477 0.82 1.46 -15.43
C LYS A 477 0.86 0.23 -14.50
N VAL A 478 -0.26 -0.44 -14.36
CA VAL A 478 -0.39 -1.64 -13.53
C VAL A 478 0.22 -2.82 -14.28
N HIS A 479 0.75 -3.78 -13.52
CA HIS A 479 1.19 -5.06 -14.09
C HIS A 479 0.02 -5.75 -14.82
N ASP A 480 0.27 -6.20 -16.02
CA ASP A 480 -0.70 -6.78 -16.94
C ASP A 480 -0.23 -8.12 -17.54
N ASP A 481 0.75 -8.75 -16.88
CA ASP A 481 1.40 -9.98 -17.34
C ASP A 481 0.42 -11.17 -17.35
N ALA A 482 -0.40 -11.31 -16.30
CA ALA A 482 -1.40 -12.37 -16.23
C ALA A 482 -2.53 -12.20 -17.28
N PRO A 483 -3.18 -11.04 -17.44
CA PRO A 483 -4.18 -10.85 -18.50
C PRO A 483 -3.60 -10.92 -19.92
N ASP A 484 -2.31 -10.63 -20.15
CA ASP A 484 -1.68 -10.84 -21.44
C ASP A 484 -1.47 -12.34 -21.74
N ALA A 485 -1.02 -13.10 -20.76
CA ALA A 485 -0.94 -14.55 -20.87
C ALA A 485 -2.32 -15.20 -21.06
N ASP A 486 -3.35 -14.70 -20.37
CA ASP A 486 -4.74 -15.13 -20.54
C ASP A 486 -5.24 -14.85 -21.97
N GLU A 487 -4.96 -13.65 -22.52
CA GLU A 487 -5.31 -13.33 -23.92
C GLU A 487 -4.62 -14.29 -24.89
N GLY A 488 -3.32 -14.53 -24.68
CA GLY A 488 -2.56 -15.44 -25.50
C GLY A 488 -3.17 -16.85 -25.58
N ALA A 489 -3.47 -17.42 -24.41
CA ALA A 489 -4.07 -18.75 -24.31
C ALA A 489 -5.49 -18.80 -24.92
N ILE A 490 -6.36 -17.87 -24.52
CA ILE A 490 -7.78 -17.85 -24.93
C ILE A 490 -7.91 -17.65 -26.45
N TRP A 491 -7.10 -16.74 -27.04
CA TRP A 491 -7.11 -16.51 -28.47
C TRP A 491 -6.78 -17.79 -29.26
N ILE A 492 -5.78 -18.56 -28.82
CA ILE A 492 -5.40 -19.80 -29.48
C ILE A 492 -6.49 -20.87 -29.30
N LEU A 493 -7.04 -20.99 -28.09
CA LEU A 493 -8.15 -21.91 -27.79
C LEU A 493 -9.42 -21.61 -28.59
N GLN A 494 -9.66 -20.34 -28.95
CA GLN A 494 -10.78 -19.97 -29.83
C GLN A 494 -10.56 -20.39 -31.26
N LYS A 495 -9.33 -20.22 -31.79
CA LYS A 495 -9.04 -20.53 -33.22
C LYS A 495 -8.89 -22.00 -33.51
N HIS A 496 -8.37 -22.79 -32.59
CA HIS A 496 -8.11 -24.21 -32.77
C HIS A 496 -9.26 -25.09 -32.27
N SER A 497 -10.44 -24.53 -32.00
CA SER A 497 -11.61 -25.39 -31.79
C SER A 497 -11.84 -26.24 -33.04
N ARG A 498 -11.91 -27.56 -32.85
CA ARG A 498 -12.39 -28.46 -33.91
C ARG A 498 -13.66 -27.83 -34.47
N GLN A 499 -13.63 -27.45 -35.74
CA GLN A 499 -14.84 -27.08 -36.45
C GLN A 499 -15.80 -28.26 -36.32
N GLN A 500 -16.77 -28.15 -35.41
CA GLN A 500 -17.98 -28.94 -35.58
C GLN A 500 -18.54 -28.46 -36.90
N THR A 501 -18.39 -29.28 -37.93
CA THR A 501 -19.02 -29.05 -39.20
C THR A 501 -20.49 -28.87 -38.90
N TYR A 502 -20.95 -27.63 -38.98
CA TYR A 502 -22.37 -27.33 -38.93
C TYR A 502 -23.02 -28.03 -40.11
N GLN A 503 -23.67 -29.14 -39.87
CA GLN A 503 -24.55 -29.76 -40.85
C GLN A 503 -25.89 -29.03 -40.71
N PRO A 504 -26.26 -28.16 -41.67
CA PRO A 504 -27.56 -27.51 -41.63
C PRO A 504 -28.61 -28.63 -41.76
N ARG A 505 -29.39 -28.84 -40.70
CA ARG A 505 -30.62 -29.64 -40.82
C ARG A 505 -31.58 -28.79 -41.64
N ILE A 506 -31.67 -29.07 -42.93
CA ILE A 506 -32.71 -28.54 -43.81
C ILE A 506 -34.00 -29.24 -43.41
N GLY A 507 -34.77 -28.60 -42.52
CA GLY A 507 -36.13 -29.00 -42.21
C GLY A 507 -36.98 -28.71 -43.43
N ARG A 508 -37.49 -29.75 -44.11
CA ARG A 508 -38.55 -29.57 -45.10
C ARG A 508 -39.75 -28.95 -44.39
N ARG A 509 -40.15 -27.75 -44.80
CA ARG A 509 -41.46 -27.16 -44.43
C ARG A 509 -42.54 -28.11 -44.95
N ALA A 510 -43.31 -28.71 -44.08
CA ALA A 510 -44.51 -29.44 -44.47
C ALA A 510 -45.48 -28.43 -45.10
N ASN A 511 -45.75 -28.61 -46.39
CA ASN A 511 -46.81 -27.88 -47.07
C ASN A 511 -48.18 -28.37 -46.53
N ASN A 512 -48.72 -27.67 -45.56
CA ASN A 512 -50.13 -27.79 -45.25
C ASN A 512 -50.94 -26.76 -46.06
N SER A 513 -51.14 -27.08 -47.32
CA SER A 513 -52.23 -26.47 -48.11
C SER A 513 -53.49 -27.28 -47.89
N LYS A 514 -54.30 -26.86 -46.99
CA LYS A 514 -55.78 -27.04 -47.03
C LYS A 514 -56.43 -25.75 -46.54
N LYS A 515 -56.68 -24.90 -47.52
CA LYS A 515 -57.78 -23.91 -47.39
C LYS A 515 -59.06 -24.68 -47.55
N THR A 516 -59.95 -24.58 -46.63
CA THR A 516 -61.41 -24.67 -46.82
C THR A 516 -62.06 -23.57 -45.97
N TRP A 517 -62.91 -22.90 -46.60
CA TRP A 517 -63.79 -21.73 -46.37
C TRP A 517 -64.34 -21.57 -44.96
#